data_8444641c67334e2fe4d7d44f26e10fff
#
_entry.id   8444641c67334e2fe4d7d44f26e10fff
#
_cell.length_a   1.000
_cell.length_b   1.000
_cell.length_c   1.000
_cell.angle_alpha   90.00
_cell.angle_beta   90.00
_cell.angle_gamma   90.00
#
_symmetry.space_group_name_H-M   'P 1'
#
loop_
_entity.id
_entity.type
_entity.pdbx_description
1 polymer ?
#
loop_
_entity_poly.entity_id
_entity_poly.type
_entity_poly.pdbx_seq_one_letter_code
_entity_poly.pdbx_strand_id
1 'polypeptide(L)'
;MKKRLDSILFEHGFFETKNAAAASILAGNVKIDDIVIDKAGKLFDPDKLFNPSNKSKIEIKTMPYVSRGGLKLEHAVKTFNIDLKNKICIDIGASTGGFTDCMLQFGAKKVYAVDTGYNQLAWKLREDKRVIVREKTNVKNCSFEDIFEAPFVENSQMPEFMCMDLSFISIKKVLKNVLNFIKKENAEFVFLIKPQFEAERYEIQKGGVVRDEKVHNKIIEDIKSYAENFNLEFKGLAVSPVRGAKQGNKEFLIYFKRGVNV
;
A
#
# COMPACT_ATOMS: atom_id res chain seq x y z
N MET A 1 16.86 -29.65 24.30
CA MET A 1 15.47 -29.57 24.88
C MET A 1 14.53 -28.88 23.91
N LYS A 2 13.34 -29.43 23.63
CA LYS A 2 12.43 -28.84 22.66
C LYS A 2 11.82 -27.52 23.21
N LYS A 3 11.81 -26.47 22.38
CA LYS A 3 11.21 -25.16 22.64
C LYS A 3 10.19 -24.81 21.57
N ARG A 4 9.32 -23.86 21.85
CA ARG A 4 8.35 -23.29 20.89
C ARG A 4 9.09 -22.58 19.76
N LEU A 5 8.63 -22.75 18.52
CA LEU A 5 9.29 -22.14 17.36
C LEU A 5 9.30 -20.60 17.43
N ASP A 6 8.19 -19.97 17.88
CA ASP A 6 8.14 -18.51 18.05
C ASP A 6 9.22 -17.99 19.01
N SER A 7 9.47 -18.72 20.10
CA SER A 7 10.53 -18.38 21.06
C SER A 7 11.92 -18.59 20.47
N ILE A 8 12.14 -19.71 19.77
CA ILE A 8 13.42 -20.02 19.12
C ILE A 8 13.78 -18.93 18.10
N LEU A 9 12.86 -18.56 17.20
CA LEU A 9 13.12 -17.56 16.18
C LEU A 9 13.39 -16.17 16.76
N PHE A 10 12.72 -15.81 17.84
CA PHE A 10 13.00 -14.57 18.57
C PHE A 10 14.38 -14.63 19.26
N GLU A 11 14.69 -15.68 20.02
CA GLU A 11 15.97 -15.86 20.72
C GLU A 11 17.19 -15.86 19.77
N HIS A 12 17.00 -16.31 18.53
CA HIS A 12 18.05 -16.31 17.49
C HIS A 12 18.04 -15.07 16.59
N GLY A 13 17.29 -14.02 16.94
CA GLY A 13 17.35 -12.72 16.27
C GLY A 13 16.66 -12.65 14.90
N PHE A 14 15.85 -13.63 14.54
CA PHE A 14 15.06 -13.58 13.30
C PHE A 14 13.90 -12.56 13.35
N PHE A 15 13.47 -12.19 14.52
CA PHE A 15 12.39 -11.22 14.78
C PHE A 15 12.70 -10.34 15.99
N GLU A 16 12.24 -9.10 15.96
CA GLU A 16 12.43 -8.13 17.05
C GLU A 16 11.61 -8.48 18.30
N THR A 17 10.50 -9.22 18.14
CA THR A 17 9.65 -9.66 19.25
C THR A 17 9.13 -11.08 19.03
N LYS A 18 8.83 -11.79 20.11
CA LYS A 18 8.18 -13.10 20.07
C LYS A 18 6.79 -13.05 19.40
N ASN A 19 6.05 -11.96 19.58
CA ASN A 19 4.74 -11.76 18.96
C ASN A 19 4.88 -11.60 17.43
N ALA A 20 5.90 -10.90 16.95
CA ALA A 20 6.20 -10.79 15.52
C ALA A 20 6.54 -12.17 14.91
N ALA A 21 7.35 -12.97 15.62
CA ALA A 21 7.64 -14.35 15.23
C ALA A 21 6.36 -15.20 15.14
N ALA A 22 5.53 -15.15 16.18
CA ALA A 22 4.26 -15.90 16.22
C ALA A 22 3.32 -15.48 15.07
N ALA A 23 3.16 -14.19 14.82
CA ALA A 23 2.34 -13.66 13.72
C ALA A 23 2.85 -14.12 12.35
N SER A 24 4.17 -14.08 12.13
CA SER A 24 4.80 -14.52 10.88
C SER A 24 4.60 -16.03 10.63
N ILE A 25 4.71 -16.86 11.68
CA ILE A 25 4.45 -18.31 11.60
C ILE A 25 2.99 -18.56 11.25
N LEU A 26 2.05 -17.92 11.98
CA LEU A 26 0.60 -18.09 11.74
C LEU A 26 0.19 -17.62 10.34
N ALA A 27 0.91 -16.66 9.76
CA ALA A 27 0.70 -16.21 8.39
C ALA A 27 1.29 -17.16 7.33
N GLY A 28 1.96 -18.25 7.73
CA GLY A 28 2.61 -19.20 6.81
C GLY A 28 3.88 -18.64 6.14
N ASN A 29 4.50 -17.62 6.73
CA ASN A 29 5.70 -16.98 6.19
C ASN A 29 6.99 -17.69 6.61
N VAL A 30 6.93 -18.70 7.46
CA VAL A 30 8.10 -19.46 7.94
C VAL A 30 8.09 -20.84 7.33
N LYS A 31 9.19 -21.22 6.68
CA LYS A 31 9.44 -22.55 6.22
C LYS A 31 10.66 -23.14 6.93
N ILE A 32 10.61 -24.40 7.22
CA ILE A 32 11.75 -25.18 7.71
C ILE A 32 11.87 -26.42 6.80
N ASP A 33 13.01 -26.55 6.14
CA ASP A 33 13.28 -27.60 5.17
C ASP A 33 12.18 -27.69 4.10
N ASP A 34 11.82 -26.55 3.49
CA ASP A 34 10.77 -26.33 2.49
C ASP A 34 9.34 -26.57 2.97
N ILE A 35 9.14 -26.98 4.24
CA ILE A 35 7.82 -27.20 4.84
C ILE A 35 7.32 -25.90 5.50
N VAL A 36 6.14 -25.43 5.10
CA VAL A 36 5.49 -24.29 5.75
C VAL A 36 5.08 -24.67 7.17
N ILE A 37 5.44 -23.84 8.14
CA ILE A 37 5.02 -23.99 9.52
C ILE A 37 3.95 -22.92 9.83
N ASP A 38 2.76 -23.37 10.22
CA ASP A 38 1.57 -22.55 10.49
C ASP A 38 1.14 -22.51 11.97
N LYS A 39 1.91 -23.18 12.86
CA LYS A 39 1.63 -23.22 14.31
C LYS A 39 2.81 -22.64 15.09
N ALA A 40 2.65 -21.44 15.64
CA ALA A 40 3.67 -20.73 16.41
C ALA A 40 4.22 -21.54 17.60
N GLY A 41 3.35 -22.29 18.27
CA GLY A 41 3.70 -23.15 19.41
C GLY A 41 4.29 -24.51 19.04
N LYS A 42 4.51 -24.82 17.76
CA LYS A 42 5.12 -26.11 17.35
C LYS A 42 6.51 -26.23 17.97
N LEU A 43 6.80 -27.39 18.58
CA LEU A 43 8.02 -27.64 19.32
C LEU A 43 9.13 -28.14 18.40
N PHE A 44 10.25 -27.47 18.46
CA PHE A 44 11.50 -27.85 17.77
C PHE A 44 12.66 -27.95 18.77
N ASP A 45 13.64 -28.72 18.39
CA ASP A 45 14.91 -28.80 19.13
C ASP A 45 15.89 -27.76 18.55
N PRO A 46 16.27 -26.70 19.28
CA PRO A 46 17.16 -25.67 18.77
C PRO A 46 18.51 -26.25 18.30
N ASP A 47 19.05 -27.22 19.04
CA ASP A 47 20.34 -27.83 18.71
C ASP A 47 20.30 -28.58 17.37
N LYS A 48 19.13 -29.09 16.96
CA LYS A 48 18.93 -29.73 15.64
C LYS A 48 18.70 -28.70 14.54
N LEU A 49 17.98 -27.61 14.82
CA LEU A 49 17.69 -26.57 13.83
C LEU A 49 18.96 -25.80 13.43
N PHE A 50 19.86 -25.58 14.37
CA PHE A 50 21.05 -24.73 14.16
C PHE A 50 22.37 -25.53 14.17
N ASN A 51 22.31 -26.87 14.14
CA ASN A 51 23.50 -27.69 14.11
C ASN A 51 24.32 -27.43 12.83
N PRO A 52 25.62 -27.06 12.96
CA PRO A 52 26.49 -26.81 11.81
C PRO A 52 26.62 -28.00 10.85
N SER A 53 26.49 -29.23 11.38
CA SER A 53 26.61 -30.47 10.60
C SER A 53 25.33 -30.91 9.91
N ASN A 54 24.17 -30.34 10.27
CA ASN A 54 22.86 -30.69 9.71
C ASN A 54 21.95 -29.47 9.72
N LYS A 55 22.32 -28.44 8.95
CA LYS A 55 21.61 -27.17 8.89
C LYS A 55 20.22 -27.36 8.30
N SER A 56 19.20 -27.33 9.15
CA SER A 56 17.85 -27.08 8.66
C SER A 56 17.79 -25.73 7.95
N LYS A 57 17.23 -25.72 6.75
CA LYS A 57 17.03 -24.51 5.97
C LYS A 57 15.83 -23.75 6.52
N ILE A 58 16.07 -22.66 7.25
CA ILE A 58 15.02 -21.76 7.72
C ILE A 58 14.85 -20.65 6.71
N GLU A 59 13.68 -20.59 6.08
CA GLU A 59 13.27 -19.51 5.20
C GLU A 59 12.17 -18.69 5.87
N ILE A 60 12.40 -17.38 5.95
CA ILE A 60 11.38 -16.44 6.45
C ILE A 60 11.02 -15.52 5.29
N LYS A 61 9.77 -15.62 4.84
CA LYS A 61 9.22 -14.66 3.88
C LYS A 61 8.91 -13.36 4.63
N THR A 62 9.90 -12.50 4.70
CA THR A 62 9.70 -11.17 5.29
C THR A 62 8.82 -10.32 4.38
N MET A 63 7.86 -9.62 4.98
CA MET A 63 7.13 -8.60 4.25
C MET A 63 8.09 -7.41 4.06
N PRO A 64 8.39 -7.01 2.83
CA PRO A 64 9.35 -5.92 2.59
C PRO A 64 8.81 -4.56 3.05
N TYR A 65 7.52 -4.44 3.31
CA TYR A 65 6.81 -3.23 3.69
C TYR A 65 6.03 -3.43 4.99
N VAL A 66 5.65 -2.33 5.66
CA VAL A 66 4.84 -2.36 6.90
C VAL A 66 3.47 -3.03 6.71
N SER A 67 3.00 -3.17 5.49
CA SER A 67 1.77 -3.90 5.16
C SER A 67 1.78 -4.41 3.72
N ARG A 68 0.84 -5.33 3.41
CA ARG A 68 0.64 -5.87 2.05
C ARG A 68 0.34 -4.79 0.99
N GLY A 69 -0.10 -3.60 1.44
CA GLY A 69 -0.31 -2.44 0.56
C GLY A 69 0.95 -2.11 -0.23
N GLY A 70 2.13 -2.13 0.39
CA GLY A 70 3.39 -1.84 -0.30
C GLY A 70 3.66 -2.69 -1.54
N LEU A 71 3.26 -3.97 -1.50
CA LEU A 71 3.38 -4.85 -2.67
C LEU A 71 2.51 -4.41 -3.85
N LYS A 72 1.36 -3.76 -3.58
CA LYS A 72 0.48 -3.23 -4.64
C LYS A 72 1.16 -2.08 -5.36
N LEU A 73 1.66 -1.09 -4.59
CA LEU A 73 2.34 0.07 -5.18
C LEU A 73 3.66 -0.34 -5.85
N GLU A 74 4.43 -1.23 -5.25
CA GLU A 74 5.64 -1.79 -5.88
C GLU A 74 5.33 -2.38 -7.27
N HIS A 75 4.25 -3.14 -7.36
CA HIS A 75 3.81 -3.71 -8.64
C HIS A 75 3.51 -2.62 -9.67
N ALA A 76 2.77 -1.56 -9.29
CA ALA A 76 2.50 -0.44 -10.18
C ALA A 76 3.80 0.28 -10.60
N VAL A 77 4.69 0.59 -9.64
CA VAL A 77 5.96 1.28 -9.91
C VAL A 77 6.80 0.50 -10.93
N LYS A 78 6.92 -0.81 -10.75
CA LYS A 78 7.67 -1.68 -11.67
C LYS A 78 6.99 -1.84 -13.02
N THR A 79 5.66 -2.07 -13.04
CA THR A 79 4.90 -2.32 -14.27
C THR A 79 4.83 -1.10 -15.17
N PHE A 80 4.68 0.09 -14.58
CA PHE A 80 4.55 1.34 -15.33
C PHE A 80 5.85 2.12 -15.44
N ASN A 81 6.95 1.56 -14.91
CA ASN A 81 8.28 2.17 -14.91
C ASN A 81 8.28 3.60 -14.31
N ILE A 82 7.65 3.74 -13.13
CA ILE A 82 7.54 5.03 -12.44
C ILE A 82 8.82 5.31 -11.66
N ASP A 83 9.44 6.44 -11.90
CA ASP A 83 10.58 6.90 -11.09
C ASP A 83 10.08 7.75 -9.92
N LEU A 84 10.33 7.29 -8.70
CA LEU A 84 10.00 8.01 -7.47
C LEU A 84 11.19 8.70 -6.81
N LYS A 85 12.39 8.51 -7.37
CA LYS A 85 13.62 9.04 -6.78
C LYS A 85 13.58 10.57 -6.69
N ASN A 86 13.87 11.08 -5.48
CA ASN A 86 13.87 12.50 -5.14
C ASN A 86 12.53 13.22 -5.31
N LYS A 87 11.42 12.52 -5.61
CA LYS A 87 10.08 13.13 -5.71
C LYS A 87 9.47 13.40 -4.35
N ILE A 88 8.62 14.44 -4.30
CA ILE A 88 7.68 14.69 -3.23
C ILE A 88 6.38 13.97 -3.60
N CYS A 89 5.87 13.15 -2.69
CA CYS A 89 4.75 12.25 -2.92
C CYS A 89 3.62 12.49 -1.94
N ILE A 90 2.39 12.11 -2.33
CA ILE A 90 1.22 12.08 -1.46
C ILE A 90 0.65 10.65 -1.45
N ASP A 91 0.40 10.12 -0.26
CA ASP A 91 -0.30 8.84 -0.01
C ASP A 91 -1.70 9.14 0.54
N ILE A 92 -2.73 8.98 -0.27
CA ILE A 92 -4.11 9.21 0.10
C ILE A 92 -4.75 7.89 0.56
N GLY A 93 -5.09 7.82 1.86
CA GLY A 93 -5.52 6.58 2.51
C GLY A 93 -4.33 5.77 3.01
N ALA A 94 -3.38 6.41 3.67
CA ALA A 94 -2.12 5.80 4.07
C ALA A 94 -2.28 4.61 5.02
N SER A 95 -3.29 4.60 5.89
CA SER A 95 -3.55 3.52 6.85
C SER A 95 -2.28 3.12 7.62
N THR A 96 -1.85 1.86 7.55
CA THR A 96 -0.60 1.37 8.17
C THR A 96 0.67 1.93 7.51
N GLY A 97 0.55 2.50 6.31
CA GLY A 97 1.67 3.12 5.59
C GLY A 97 2.36 2.21 4.56
N GLY A 98 1.66 1.21 4.05
CA GLY A 98 2.25 0.31 3.06
C GLY A 98 2.72 1.03 1.79
N PHE A 99 1.91 1.95 1.25
CA PHE A 99 2.27 2.75 0.08
C PHE A 99 3.37 3.76 0.43
N THR A 100 3.25 4.43 1.57
CA THR A 100 4.29 5.34 2.10
C THR A 100 5.65 4.65 2.20
N ASP A 101 5.72 3.47 2.83
CA ASP A 101 6.95 2.68 2.98
C ASP A 101 7.54 2.30 1.61
N CYS A 102 6.69 1.90 0.67
CA CYS A 102 7.10 1.61 -0.70
C CYS A 102 7.73 2.84 -1.37
N MET A 103 7.07 3.99 -1.33
CA MET A 103 7.61 5.23 -1.92
C MET A 103 8.96 5.61 -1.35
N LEU A 104 9.13 5.51 -0.02
CA LEU A 104 10.40 5.79 0.64
C LEU A 104 11.52 4.83 0.22
N GLN A 105 11.21 3.53 0.06
CA GLN A 105 12.18 2.52 -0.40
C GLN A 105 12.56 2.72 -1.88
N PHE A 106 11.66 3.28 -2.70
CA PHE A 106 11.94 3.70 -4.08
C PHE A 106 12.56 5.10 -4.18
N GLY A 107 12.98 5.68 -3.04
CA GLY A 107 13.80 6.88 -3.01
C GLY A 107 13.03 8.20 -3.01
N ALA A 108 11.75 8.20 -2.64
CA ALA A 108 11.00 9.44 -2.46
C ALA A 108 11.70 10.37 -1.44
N LYS A 109 11.79 11.66 -1.80
CA LYS A 109 12.38 12.70 -0.96
C LYS A 109 11.51 13.01 0.26
N LYS A 110 10.20 13.04 0.06
CA LYS A 110 9.21 13.34 1.10
C LYS A 110 7.87 12.67 0.74
N VAL A 111 7.14 12.21 1.76
CA VAL A 111 5.80 11.64 1.58
C VAL A 111 4.84 12.29 2.58
N TYR A 112 3.77 12.87 2.08
CA TYR A 112 2.61 13.28 2.88
C TYR A 112 1.67 12.10 3.01
N ALA A 113 1.59 11.51 4.21
CA ALA A 113 0.74 10.36 4.52
C ALA A 113 -0.60 10.86 5.09
N VAL A 114 -1.64 10.80 4.29
CA VAL A 114 -2.97 11.36 4.59
C VAL A 114 -3.98 10.26 4.87
N ASP A 115 -4.65 10.31 6.02
CA ASP A 115 -5.68 9.34 6.39
C ASP A 115 -6.77 9.97 7.26
N THR A 116 -7.99 9.45 7.15
CA THR A 116 -9.10 9.82 8.04
C THR A 116 -8.98 9.19 9.42
N GLY A 117 -8.26 8.08 9.54
CA GLY A 117 -7.98 7.37 10.78
C GLY A 117 -7.02 8.14 11.69
N TYR A 118 -6.80 7.55 12.86
CA TYR A 118 -5.87 8.09 13.84
C TYR A 118 -4.98 6.97 14.39
N ASN A 119 -3.69 7.26 14.56
CA ASN A 119 -2.69 6.35 15.10
C ASN A 119 -2.58 4.98 14.37
N GLN A 120 -2.83 4.99 13.05
CA GLN A 120 -2.77 3.78 12.24
C GLN A 120 -1.40 3.59 11.58
N LEU A 121 -0.72 4.68 11.24
CA LEU A 121 0.57 4.64 10.57
C LEU A 121 1.61 3.92 11.45
N ALA A 122 2.38 3.01 10.86
CA ALA A 122 3.42 2.26 11.57
C ALA A 122 4.45 3.19 12.19
N TRP A 123 4.88 2.86 13.42
CA TRP A 123 5.78 3.71 14.24
C TRP A 123 7.04 4.11 13.49
N LYS A 124 7.71 3.16 12.83
CA LYS A 124 8.93 3.44 12.04
C LYS A 124 8.74 4.52 10.97
N LEU A 125 7.53 4.65 10.41
CA LEU A 125 7.22 5.68 9.41
C LEU A 125 6.91 7.03 10.06
N ARG A 126 6.35 7.03 11.27
CA ARG A 126 6.13 8.27 12.05
C ARG A 126 7.44 8.93 12.45
N GLU A 127 8.47 8.15 12.72
CA GLU A 127 9.81 8.63 13.08
C GLU A 127 10.67 9.01 11.88
N ASP A 128 10.30 8.59 10.66
CA ASP A 128 11.06 8.96 9.46
C ASP A 128 10.83 10.43 9.10
N LYS A 129 11.89 11.23 9.16
CA LYS A 129 11.87 12.68 8.88
C LYS A 129 11.35 13.03 7.48
N ARG A 130 11.30 12.08 6.57
CA ARG A 130 10.75 12.24 5.22
C ARG A 130 9.24 12.13 5.19
N VAL A 131 8.59 11.64 6.26
CA VAL A 131 7.14 11.42 6.33
C VAL A 131 6.47 12.56 7.08
N ILE A 132 5.51 13.18 6.44
CA ILE A 132 4.62 14.17 7.07
C ILE A 132 3.26 13.51 7.28
N VAL A 133 2.93 13.27 8.54
CA VAL A 133 1.68 12.57 8.91
C VAL A 133 0.52 13.57 8.94
N ARG A 134 -0.58 13.24 8.24
CA ARG A 134 -1.83 14.01 8.19
C ARG A 134 -3.00 13.06 8.47
N GLU A 135 -3.13 12.69 9.74
CA GLU A 135 -4.26 11.87 10.23
C GLU A 135 -5.49 12.72 10.57
N LYS A 136 -6.64 12.09 10.78
CA LYS A 136 -7.95 12.74 10.99
C LYS A 136 -8.33 13.69 9.84
N THR A 137 -7.77 13.49 8.65
CA THR A 137 -7.92 14.35 7.49
C THR A 137 -8.81 13.69 6.44
N ASN A 138 -10.02 14.23 6.26
CA ASN A 138 -10.94 13.69 5.25
C ASN A 138 -10.72 14.40 3.91
N VAL A 139 -10.08 13.71 2.98
CA VAL A 139 -9.75 14.25 1.65
C VAL A 139 -10.93 14.66 0.79
N LYS A 140 -12.15 14.32 1.18
CA LYS A 140 -13.36 14.81 0.50
C LYS A 140 -13.59 16.30 0.73
N ASN A 141 -13.21 16.81 1.91
CA ASN A 141 -13.58 18.16 2.37
C ASN A 141 -12.38 19.00 2.86
N CYS A 142 -11.17 18.42 2.94
CA CYS A 142 -10.01 19.15 3.42
C CYS A 142 -9.50 20.15 2.37
N SER A 143 -8.88 21.21 2.87
CA SER A 143 -8.22 22.23 2.06
C SER A 143 -6.78 21.85 1.73
N PHE A 144 -6.12 22.66 0.92
CA PHE A 144 -4.69 22.53 0.65
C PHE A 144 -3.86 22.74 1.92
N GLU A 145 -4.24 23.68 2.75
CA GLU A 145 -3.57 24.07 4.00
C GLU A 145 -3.68 22.99 5.08
N ASP A 146 -4.69 22.14 5.03
CA ASP A 146 -4.82 21.00 5.94
C ASP A 146 -3.74 19.92 5.69
N ILE A 147 -3.21 19.89 4.47
CA ILE A 147 -2.18 18.92 4.06
C ILE A 147 -0.78 19.54 4.13
N PHE A 148 -0.64 20.78 3.65
CA PHE A 148 0.65 21.44 3.53
C PHE A 148 0.79 22.60 4.50
N GLU A 149 1.93 22.68 5.16
CA GLU A 149 2.24 23.77 6.10
C GLU A 149 2.67 25.03 5.34
N ALA A 150 2.19 26.19 5.80
CA ALA A 150 2.64 27.48 5.28
C ALA A 150 4.04 27.86 5.87
N PRO A 151 4.89 28.61 5.12
CA PRO A 151 4.64 29.12 3.78
C PRO A 151 5.02 28.07 2.71
N PHE A 152 4.06 27.68 1.91
CA PHE A 152 4.28 26.81 0.76
C PHE A 152 4.74 27.70 -0.40
N VAL A 153 6.04 27.92 -0.52
CA VAL A 153 6.57 29.10 -1.22
C VAL A 153 7.03 28.82 -2.65
N GLU A 154 7.27 27.55 -3.03
CA GLU A 154 7.89 27.29 -4.34
C GLU A 154 7.32 26.06 -5.07
N ASN A 155 7.28 26.17 -6.39
CA ASN A 155 6.94 25.09 -7.31
C ASN A 155 7.84 23.84 -7.12
N SER A 156 9.06 24.02 -6.62
CA SER A 156 10.02 22.97 -6.28
C SER A 156 9.60 22.07 -5.10
N GLN A 157 8.66 22.55 -4.27
CA GLN A 157 8.12 21.81 -3.11
C GLN A 157 6.76 21.14 -3.40
N MET A 158 6.23 21.35 -4.60
CA MET A 158 4.96 20.74 -4.99
C MET A 158 5.10 19.23 -5.21
N PRO A 159 4.11 18.43 -4.79
CA PRO A 159 4.10 17.01 -5.09
C PRO A 159 4.12 16.70 -6.58
N GLU A 160 4.80 15.62 -6.92
CA GLU A 160 5.00 15.13 -8.28
C GLU A 160 4.38 13.77 -8.52
N PHE A 161 4.06 13.07 -7.43
CA PHE A 161 3.43 11.76 -7.46
C PHE A 161 2.35 11.66 -6.39
N MET A 162 1.21 11.07 -6.75
CA MET A 162 0.13 10.76 -5.82
C MET A 162 -0.32 9.32 -5.99
N CYS A 163 -0.43 8.60 -4.88
CA CYS A 163 -1.16 7.33 -4.86
C CYS A 163 -2.40 7.44 -3.99
N MET A 164 -3.40 6.58 -4.28
CA MET A 164 -4.66 6.57 -3.57
C MET A 164 -5.14 5.13 -3.36
N ASP A 165 -5.30 4.74 -2.07
CA ASP A 165 -5.86 3.46 -1.64
C ASP A 165 -7.01 3.70 -0.65
N LEU A 166 -8.19 4.07 -1.15
CA LEU A 166 -9.35 4.40 -0.35
C LEU A 166 -10.25 3.19 -0.11
N SER A 167 -10.95 3.21 1.03
CA SER A 167 -11.99 2.24 1.37
C SER A 167 -13.30 2.94 1.70
N PHE A 168 -14.42 2.32 1.32
CA PHE A 168 -15.78 2.79 1.61
C PHE A 168 -16.18 4.09 0.91
N ILE A 169 -15.44 4.54 -0.08
CA ILE A 169 -15.75 5.71 -0.90
C ILE A 169 -15.27 5.48 -2.34
N SER A 170 -16.04 5.96 -3.31
CA SER A 170 -15.63 5.95 -4.72
C SER A 170 -14.55 7.00 -4.99
N ILE A 171 -13.59 6.65 -5.84
CA ILE A 171 -12.55 7.57 -6.37
C ILE A 171 -13.20 8.83 -6.95
N LYS A 172 -14.28 8.68 -7.71
CA LYS A 172 -14.99 9.82 -8.35
C LYS A 172 -15.47 10.88 -7.35
N LYS A 173 -15.79 10.48 -6.11
CA LYS A 173 -16.27 11.42 -5.07
C LYS A 173 -15.18 12.30 -4.46
N VAL A 174 -13.93 11.93 -4.61
CA VAL A 174 -12.77 12.64 -4.01
C VAL A 174 -11.82 13.22 -5.05
N LEU A 175 -11.80 12.69 -6.27
CA LEU A 175 -10.81 13.01 -7.30
C LEU A 175 -10.64 14.51 -7.52
N LYS A 176 -11.77 15.23 -7.71
CA LYS A 176 -11.73 16.69 -7.91
C LYS A 176 -11.00 17.42 -6.79
N ASN A 177 -11.21 17.02 -5.54
CA ASN A 177 -10.57 17.68 -4.39
C ASN A 177 -9.10 17.30 -4.27
N VAL A 178 -8.77 16.02 -4.39
CA VAL A 178 -7.36 15.57 -4.22
C VAL A 178 -6.44 16.12 -5.32
N LEU A 179 -6.96 16.41 -6.51
CA LEU A 179 -6.19 17.03 -7.58
C LEU A 179 -5.74 18.47 -7.27
N ASN A 180 -6.37 19.15 -6.30
CA ASN A 180 -5.90 20.45 -5.82
C ASN A 180 -4.60 20.35 -5.01
N PHE A 181 -4.25 19.18 -4.50
CA PHE A 181 -3.03 18.95 -3.72
C PHE A 181 -1.79 18.70 -4.58
N ILE A 182 -1.97 18.49 -5.87
CA ILE A 182 -0.88 18.19 -6.79
C ILE A 182 -1.12 18.95 -8.11
N LYS A 183 -0.54 20.15 -8.23
CA LYS A 183 -0.78 21.04 -9.37
C LYS A 183 0.34 21.02 -10.40
N LYS A 184 1.42 20.27 -10.13
CA LYS A 184 2.59 20.22 -10.99
C LYS A 184 2.24 19.61 -12.35
N GLU A 185 2.72 20.20 -13.43
CA GLU A 185 2.66 19.62 -14.77
C GLU A 185 3.44 18.29 -14.79
N ASN A 186 2.99 17.35 -15.59
CA ASN A 186 3.53 15.99 -15.67
C ASN A 186 3.47 15.20 -14.35
N ALA A 187 2.69 15.65 -13.36
CA ALA A 187 2.46 14.87 -12.15
C ALA A 187 1.88 13.49 -12.48
N GLU A 188 2.29 12.49 -11.71
CA GLU A 188 1.95 11.09 -11.91
C GLU A 188 1.01 10.59 -10.82
N PHE A 189 0.08 9.71 -11.19
CA PHE A 189 -0.97 9.26 -10.29
C PHE A 189 -1.15 7.74 -10.41
N VAL A 190 -1.21 7.04 -9.27
CA VAL A 190 -1.59 5.64 -9.20
C VAL A 190 -2.78 5.50 -8.25
N PHE A 191 -3.93 5.07 -8.77
CA PHE A 191 -5.11 4.84 -7.96
C PHE A 191 -5.42 3.34 -7.89
N LEU A 192 -5.76 2.87 -6.69
CA LEU A 192 -6.24 1.51 -6.49
C LEU A 192 -7.75 1.48 -6.64
N ILE A 193 -8.23 0.89 -7.72
CA ILE A 193 -9.65 0.62 -7.96
C ILE A 193 -10.06 -0.61 -7.15
N LYS A 194 -11.02 -0.42 -6.27
CA LYS A 194 -11.68 -1.47 -5.50
C LYS A 194 -13.12 -1.61 -5.99
N PRO A 195 -13.43 -2.58 -6.84
CA PRO A 195 -14.75 -2.67 -7.48
C PRO A 195 -15.93 -2.61 -6.51
N GLN A 196 -15.79 -3.16 -5.32
CA GLN A 196 -16.83 -3.15 -4.29
C GLN A 196 -17.19 -1.75 -3.75
N PHE A 197 -16.39 -0.73 -4.00
CA PHE A 197 -16.67 0.67 -3.61
C PHE A 197 -17.02 1.57 -4.80
N GLU A 198 -16.92 1.03 -6.00
CA GLU A 198 -17.23 1.73 -7.25
C GLU A 198 -18.53 1.23 -7.90
N ALA A 199 -18.86 -0.06 -7.72
CA ALA A 199 -20.02 -0.73 -8.30
C ALA A 199 -21.33 -0.22 -7.70
N GLU A 200 -22.39 -0.33 -8.49
CA GLU A 200 -23.77 -0.12 -8.02
C GLU A 200 -24.16 -1.27 -7.06
N ARG A 201 -25.08 -0.96 -6.12
CA ARG A 201 -25.45 -1.91 -5.06
C ARG A 201 -25.94 -3.26 -5.59
N TYR A 202 -26.63 -3.28 -6.73
CA TYR A 202 -27.16 -4.50 -7.36
C TYR A 202 -26.08 -5.33 -8.07
N GLU A 203 -24.91 -4.75 -8.38
CA GLU A 203 -23.78 -5.43 -8.99
C GLU A 203 -22.91 -6.14 -7.94
N ILE A 204 -23.12 -5.83 -6.66
CA ILE A 204 -22.34 -6.39 -5.54
C ILE A 204 -23.04 -7.67 -5.03
N GLN A 205 -22.33 -8.78 -5.12
CA GLN A 205 -22.84 -10.09 -4.67
C GLN A 205 -22.81 -10.22 -3.14
N LYS A 206 -23.51 -11.27 -2.64
CA LYS A 206 -23.52 -11.61 -1.22
C LYS A 206 -22.07 -11.71 -0.69
N GLY A 207 -21.82 -10.98 0.39
CA GLY A 207 -20.50 -10.88 0.99
C GLY A 207 -19.65 -9.73 0.51
N GLY A 208 -20.18 -8.78 -0.31
CA GLY A 208 -19.45 -7.58 -0.73
C GLY A 208 -18.44 -7.85 -1.84
N VAL A 209 -18.69 -8.84 -2.70
CA VAL A 209 -17.77 -9.23 -3.77
C VAL A 209 -18.35 -8.87 -5.13
N VAL A 210 -17.53 -8.30 -6.00
CA VAL A 210 -17.81 -8.09 -7.43
C VAL A 210 -16.96 -9.10 -8.21
N ARG A 211 -17.62 -10.05 -8.91
CA ARG A 211 -16.94 -11.12 -9.65
C ARG A 211 -17.08 -11.00 -11.16
N ASP A 212 -18.10 -10.30 -11.63
CA ASP A 212 -18.38 -10.15 -13.04
C ASP A 212 -17.32 -9.25 -13.72
N GLU A 213 -16.63 -9.81 -14.69
CA GLU A 213 -15.59 -9.10 -15.46
C GLU A 213 -16.18 -7.93 -16.27
N LYS A 214 -17.45 -8.02 -16.71
CA LYS A 214 -18.11 -6.92 -17.40
C LYS A 214 -18.28 -5.72 -16.46
N VAL A 215 -18.61 -5.98 -15.19
CA VAL A 215 -18.71 -4.93 -14.16
C VAL A 215 -17.34 -4.35 -13.86
N HIS A 216 -16.30 -5.17 -13.78
CA HIS A 216 -14.92 -4.68 -13.61
C HIS A 216 -14.53 -3.72 -14.75
N ASN A 217 -14.76 -4.14 -16.00
CA ASN A 217 -14.41 -3.35 -17.18
C ASN A 217 -15.21 -2.04 -17.24
N LYS A 218 -16.52 -2.08 -16.94
CA LYS A 218 -17.36 -0.89 -16.82
C LYS A 218 -16.80 0.10 -15.80
N ILE A 219 -16.46 -0.36 -14.59
CA ILE A 219 -15.90 0.48 -13.53
C ILE A 219 -14.58 1.12 -13.97
N ILE A 220 -13.70 0.36 -14.60
CA ILE A 220 -12.41 0.85 -15.07
C ILE A 220 -12.60 1.95 -16.11
N GLU A 221 -13.45 1.74 -17.12
CA GLU A 221 -13.73 2.74 -18.13
C GLU A 221 -14.45 3.98 -17.56
N ASP A 222 -15.35 3.81 -16.60
CA ASP A 222 -16.02 4.91 -15.91
C ASP A 222 -15.02 5.80 -15.15
N ILE A 223 -14.04 5.20 -14.44
CA ILE A 223 -13.02 5.95 -13.72
C ILE A 223 -12.06 6.63 -14.69
N LYS A 224 -11.66 5.95 -15.75
CA LYS A 224 -10.79 6.50 -16.80
C LYS A 224 -11.42 7.73 -17.44
N SER A 225 -12.64 7.59 -17.97
CA SER A 225 -13.37 8.70 -18.59
C SER A 225 -13.61 9.85 -17.62
N TYR A 226 -13.90 9.54 -16.35
CA TYR A 226 -14.07 10.57 -15.33
C TYR A 226 -12.77 11.34 -15.06
N ALA A 227 -11.63 10.64 -15.02
CA ALA A 227 -10.32 11.25 -14.79
C ALA A 227 -9.87 12.14 -15.95
N GLU A 228 -10.20 11.77 -17.19
CA GLU A 228 -9.93 12.55 -18.41
C GLU A 228 -10.57 13.95 -18.36
N ASN A 229 -11.72 14.12 -17.72
CA ASN A 229 -12.35 15.44 -17.51
C ASN A 229 -11.51 16.41 -16.64
N PHE A 230 -10.49 15.91 -15.97
CA PHE A 230 -9.55 16.67 -15.14
C PHE A 230 -8.14 16.73 -15.73
N ASN A 231 -8.01 16.54 -17.03
CA ASN A 231 -6.73 16.54 -17.75
C ASN A 231 -5.75 15.47 -17.21
N LEU A 232 -6.27 14.29 -16.87
CA LEU A 232 -5.47 13.12 -16.55
C LEU A 232 -5.45 12.15 -17.73
N GLU A 233 -4.30 11.98 -18.33
CA GLU A 233 -4.08 11.06 -19.43
C GLU A 233 -3.87 9.64 -18.90
N PHE A 234 -4.68 8.69 -19.35
CA PHE A 234 -4.50 7.27 -19.04
C PHE A 234 -3.16 6.75 -19.61
N LYS A 235 -2.36 6.10 -18.79
CA LYS A 235 -1.05 5.55 -19.16
C LYS A 235 -0.93 4.03 -18.94
N GLY A 236 -1.79 3.44 -18.10
CA GLY A 236 -1.72 2.00 -17.89
C GLY A 236 -2.70 1.46 -16.85
N LEU A 237 -2.93 0.16 -16.93
CA LEU A 237 -3.77 -0.62 -16.01
C LEU A 237 -3.07 -1.93 -15.68
N ALA A 238 -3.07 -2.32 -14.41
CA ALA A 238 -2.56 -3.60 -13.95
C ALA A 238 -3.50 -4.21 -12.91
N VAL A 239 -3.54 -5.54 -12.83
CA VAL A 239 -4.22 -6.23 -11.74
C VAL A 239 -3.34 -6.18 -10.49
N SER A 240 -3.93 -5.84 -9.35
CA SER A 240 -3.21 -5.87 -8.08
C SER A 240 -2.70 -7.29 -7.77
N PRO A 241 -1.42 -7.45 -7.37
CA PRO A 241 -0.85 -8.75 -7.01
C PRO A 241 -1.43 -9.28 -5.68
N VAL A 242 -2.08 -8.40 -4.93
CA VAL A 242 -2.71 -8.71 -3.64
C VAL A 242 -4.20 -8.49 -3.75
N ARG A 243 -4.97 -9.50 -3.40
CA ARG A 243 -6.42 -9.41 -3.33
C ARG A 243 -6.87 -8.64 -2.08
N GLY A 244 -8.04 -8.02 -2.14
CA GLY A 244 -8.65 -7.31 -1.02
C GLY A 244 -8.77 -8.19 0.24
N ALA A 245 -8.68 -7.57 1.41
CA ALA A 245 -8.57 -8.25 2.71
C ALA A 245 -9.80 -9.12 3.05
N LYS A 246 -10.99 -8.69 2.66
CA LYS A 246 -12.23 -9.47 2.85
C LYS A 246 -12.63 -10.10 1.53
N GLN A 247 -12.76 -11.42 1.51
CA GLN A 247 -13.35 -12.25 0.45
C GLN A 247 -12.66 -12.23 -0.93
N GLY A 248 -11.46 -11.63 -1.03
CA GLY A 248 -10.61 -11.79 -2.20
C GLY A 248 -11.07 -11.03 -3.46
N ASN A 249 -11.70 -9.85 -3.30
CA ASN A 249 -11.98 -8.98 -4.44
C ASN A 249 -10.74 -8.76 -5.30
N LYS A 250 -10.92 -8.87 -6.61
CA LYS A 250 -9.92 -8.43 -7.59
C LYS A 250 -9.85 -6.91 -7.53
N GLU A 251 -8.66 -6.36 -7.40
CA GLU A 251 -8.40 -4.93 -7.36
C GLU A 251 -7.51 -4.55 -8.53
N PHE A 252 -7.56 -3.29 -8.96
CA PHE A 252 -6.82 -2.84 -10.13
C PHE A 252 -6.03 -1.58 -9.79
N LEU A 253 -4.85 -1.46 -10.38
CA LEU A 253 -3.97 -0.30 -10.31
C LEU A 253 -4.07 0.45 -11.63
N ILE A 254 -4.60 1.67 -11.60
CA ILE A 254 -4.70 2.52 -12.77
C ILE A 254 -3.69 3.66 -12.67
N TYR A 255 -2.98 3.92 -13.76
CA TYR A 255 -1.92 4.91 -13.83
C TYR A 255 -2.28 6.03 -14.78
N PHE A 256 -2.11 7.26 -14.32
CA PHE A 256 -2.33 8.47 -15.09
C PHE A 256 -1.12 9.41 -15.01
N LYS A 257 -1.00 10.27 -16.01
CA LYS A 257 -0.16 11.48 -15.97
C LYS A 257 -1.04 12.71 -16.19
N ARG A 258 -0.67 13.83 -15.56
CA ARG A 258 -1.30 15.09 -15.90
C ARG A 258 -0.87 15.52 -17.27
N GLY A 259 -1.82 15.83 -18.14
CA GLY A 259 -1.55 16.42 -19.45
C GLY A 259 -0.92 17.80 -19.31
N VAL A 260 -0.10 18.16 -20.28
CA VAL A 260 0.43 19.52 -20.40
C VAL A 260 -0.73 20.39 -20.89
N ASN A 261 -1.00 21.51 -20.22
CA ASN A 261 -1.93 22.51 -20.75
C ASN A 261 -1.27 23.14 -21.98
N VAL A 262 -1.82 22.87 -23.16
CA VAL A 262 -1.40 23.49 -24.43
C VAL A 262 -1.99 24.90 -24.51
#